data_927f7237f75ca02618a3d9db13e950b5
#
_entry.id   927f7237f75ca02618a3d9db13e950b5
#
_cell.length_a   1.000
_cell.length_b   1.000
_cell.length_c   1.000
_cell.angle_alpha   90.00
_cell.angle_beta   90.00
_cell.angle_gamma   90.00
#
_symmetry.space_group_name_H-M   'P 1'
#
loop_
_entity.id
_entity.type
_entity.pdbx_description
1 polymer ?
#
loop_
_entity_poly.entity_id
_entity_poly.type
_entity_poly.pdbx_seq_one_letter_code
_entity_poly.pdbx_strand_id
1 'polypeptide(L)'
;MIKNFVFRILAILILLTGVSFARSWGYNDQPVDTTQVAASHILVRTAAEAVQIKKDIDNGGSFENYARMYSLCPSGRNGGALGYFGHGQMVPEFEKKAFSMKVGEVSEPVHTQFGWHLIKVTDIRN
;
A
#
# COMPACT_ATOMS: atom_id res chain seq x y z
N MET A 1 11.59 31.97 -42.13
CA MET A 1 10.19 31.50 -42.13
C MET A 1 10.02 30.12 -42.76
N ILE A 2 10.53 29.96 -43.97
CA ILE A 2 10.43 28.67 -44.66
C ILE A 2 11.14 27.56 -43.92
N LYS A 3 12.29 27.84 -43.34
CA LYS A 3 13.05 26.89 -42.54
C LYS A 3 12.27 26.38 -41.33
N ASN A 4 11.57 27.27 -40.67
CA ASN A 4 10.76 26.88 -39.50
C ASN A 4 9.59 25.99 -39.88
N PHE A 5 9.03 26.22 -41.05
CA PHE A 5 7.95 25.42 -41.55
C PHE A 5 8.41 23.99 -41.85
N VAL A 6 9.58 23.85 -42.46
CA VAL A 6 10.17 22.54 -42.75
C VAL A 6 10.46 21.78 -41.47
N PHE A 7 10.95 22.42 -40.45
CA PHE A 7 11.15 21.81 -39.15
C PHE A 7 9.88 21.31 -38.53
N ARG A 8 8.82 22.07 -38.65
CA ARG A 8 7.53 21.66 -38.12
C ARG A 8 6.98 20.42 -38.83
N ILE A 9 7.16 20.36 -40.11
CA ILE A 9 6.74 19.20 -40.90
C ILE A 9 7.54 17.98 -40.50
N LEU A 10 8.83 18.10 -40.32
CA LEU A 10 9.66 17.01 -39.86
C LEU A 10 9.26 16.49 -38.48
N ALA A 11 8.96 17.41 -37.57
CA ALA A 11 8.50 17.04 -36.26
C ALA A 11 7.17 16.29 -36.31
N ILE A 12 6.28 16.73 -37.18
CA ILE A 12 4.99 16.06 -37.39
C ILE A 12 5.20 14.69 -38.00
N LEU A 13 6.10 14.56 -38.96
CA LEU A 13 6.43 13.28 -39.56
C LEU A 13 7.00 12.28 -38.54
N ILE A 14 7.84 12.75 -37.64
CA ILE A 14 8.35 11.91 -36.57
C ILE A 14 7.22 11.42 -35.68
N LEU A 15 6.28 12.27 -35.36
CA LEU A 15 5.12 11.88 -34.59
C LEU A 15 4.20 10.92 -35.35
N LEU A 16 4.14 11.07 -36.66
CA LEU A 16 3.32 10.22 -37.51
C LEU A 16 3.95 8.87 -37.83
N THR A 17 5.19 8.63 -37.42
CA THR A 17 5.81 7.35 -37.64
C THR A 17 5.10 6.20 -36.95
N GLY A 18 4.09 6.49 -36.17
CA GLY A 18 3.21 5.49 -35.61
C GLY A 18 3.84 4.56 -34.60
N VAL A 19 5.11 4.73 -34.32
CA VAL A 19 5.81 3.90 -33.36
C VAL A 19 5.16 4.03 -31.97
N SER A 20 4.82 5.27 -31.62
CA SER A 20 4.10 5.53 -30.39
C SER A 20 2.66 5.01 -30.47
N PHE A 21 2.07 5.11 -31.65
CA PHE A 21 0.70 4.69 -31.88
C PHE A 21 0.54 3.18 -31.85
N ALA A 22 1.48 2.45 -32.42
CA ALA A 22 1.47 0.99 -32.39
C ALA A 22 1.53 0.44 -30.95
N ARG A 23 2.19 1.16 -30.07
CA ARG A 23 2.27 0.78 -28.65
C ARG A 23 0.99 1.07 -27.87
N SER A 24 0.13 1.96 -28.39
CA SER A 24 -1.12 2.29 -27.71
C SER A 24 -2.19 1.22 -27.85
N TRP A 25 -1.90 0.17 -28.56
CA TRP A 25 -2.83 -0.93 -28.78
C TRP A 25 -2.91 -1.92 -27.64
N GLY A 26 -2.73 -1.45 -26.43
CA GLY A 26 -3.14 -2.18 -25.25
C GLY A 26 -2.15 -3.19 -24.71
N TYR A 27 -0.97 -3.31 -25.28
CA TYR A 27 0.08 -4.09 -24.63
C TYR A 27 0.81 -3.19 -23.64
N ASN A 28 0.52 -3.40 -22.38
CA ASN A 28 1.24 -2.73 -21.30
C ASN A 28 2.43 -3.60 -20.92
N ASP A 29 3.60 -3.24 -21.41
CA ASP A 29 4.86 -3.90 -21.09
C ASP A 29 5.50 -3.40 -19.80
N GLN A 30 4.74 -2.66 -18.99
CA GLN A 30 5.24 -2.24 -17.69
C GLN A 30 5.43 -3.46 -16.79
N PRO A 31 6.53 -3.51 -16.07
CA PRO A 31 6.74 -4.59 -15.11
C PRO A 31 5.57 -4.66 -14.15
N VAL A 32 5.04 -5.84 -13.96
CA VAL A 32 4.00 -6.04 -12.95
C VAL A 32 4.67 -5.91 -11.58
N ASP A 33 4.11 -5.07 -10.74
CA ASP A 33 4.58 -4.96 -9.37
C ASP A 33 4.15 -6.22 -8.60
N THR A 34 5.10 -7.09 -8.35
CA THR A 34 4.89 -8.34 -7.63
C THR A 34 5.20 -8.22 -6.15
N THR A 35 5.46 -7.02 -5.66
CA THR A 35 5.77 -6.78 -4.25
C THR A 35 4.64 -7.30 -3.36
N GLN A 36 5.03 -8.04 -2.33
CA GLN A 36 4.12 -8.49 -1.28
C GLN A 36 4.61 -8.00 0.08
N VAL A 37 3.67 -7.65 0.91
CA VAL A 37 3.91 -7.19 2.28
C VAL A 37 3.30 -8.21 3.23
N ALA A 38 4.05 -8.61 4.24
CA ALA A 38 3.50 -9.33 5.38
C ALA A 38 3.27 -8.32 6.50
N ALA A 39 2.09 -8.37 7.08
CA ALA A 39 1.72 -7.42 8.14
C ALA A 39 0.89 -8.10 9.21
N SER A 40 0.88 -7.47 10.37
CA SER A 40 -0.06 -7.73 11.45
C SER A 40 -0.90 -6.49 11.68
N HIS A 41 -2.12 -6.65 12.19
CA HIS A 41 -2.95 -5.51 12.52
C HIS A 41 -3.73 -5.70 13.82
N ILE A 42 -4.17 -4.58 14.37
CA ILE A 42 -5.11 -4.53 15.50
C ILE A 42 -6.30 -3.72 15.02
N LEU A 43 -7.48 -4.32 15.04
CA LEU A 43 -8.73 -3.65 14.65
C LEU A 43 -9.53 -3.30 15.90
N VAL A 44 -9.89 -2.04 16.03
CA VAL A 44 -10.74 -1.55 17.11
C VAL A 44 -11.83 -0.63 16.56
N ARG A 45 -12.81 -0.30 17.39
CA ARG A 45 -13.99 0.45 16.94
C ARG A 45 -13.74 1.95 16.84
N THR A 46 -12.89 2.50 17.69
CA THR A 46 -12.73 3.95 17.79
C THR A 46 -11.29 4.38 17.60
N ALA A 47 -11.13 5.60 17.08
CA ALA A 47 -9.82 6.22 16.98
C ALA A 47 -9.15 6.35 18.35
N ALA A 48 -9.92 6.68 19.39
CA ALA A 48 -9.39 6.85 20.74
C ALA A 48 -8.75 5.58 21.28
N GLU A 49 -9.40 4.42 21.06
CA GLU A 49 -8.83 3.13 21.44
C GLU A 49 -7.52 2.86 20.70
N ALA A 50 -7.51 3.09 19.39
CA ALA A 50 -6.32 2.89 18.57
C ALA A 50 -5.17 3.80 19.01
N VAL A 51 -5.45 5.07 19.29
CA VAL A 51 -4.44 6.02 19.78
C VAL A 51 -3.85 5.57 21.12
N GLN A 52 -4.69 5.09 22.03
CA GLN A 52 -4.22 4.64 23.33
C GLN A 52 -3.34 3.39 23.19
N ILE A 53 -3.75 2.43 22.40
CA ILE A 53 -2.96 1.23 22.15
C ILE A 53 -1.61 1.59 21.49
N LYS A 54 -1.63 2.51 20.52
CA LYS A 54 -0.41 2.99 19.86
C LYS A 54 0.57 3.59 20.87
N LYS A 55 0.08 4.40 21.79
CA LYS A 55 0.89 4.97 22.88
C LYS A 55 1.53 3.88 23.73
N ASP A 56 0.75 2.89 24.10
CA ASP A 56 1.23 1.81 24.95
C ASP A 56 2.31 0.99 24.24
N ILE A 57 2.13 0.74 22.95
CA ILE A 57 3.14 0.06 22.11
C ILE A 57 4.41 0.90 22.01
N ASP A 58 4.27 2.20 21.74
CA ASP A 58 5.41 3.12 21.65
C ASP A 58 6.20 3.19 22.96
N ASN A 59 5.53 2.97 24.08
CA ASN A 59 6.14 2.93 25.41
C ASN A 59 6.69 1.54 25.80
N GLY A 60 6.79 0.62 24.83
CA GLY A 60 7.40 -0.68 25.04
C GLY A 60 6.43 -1.86 25.12
N GLY A 61 5.13 -1.63 24.91
CA GLY A 61 4.14 -2.69 24.89
C GLY A 61 4.29 -3.60 23.69
N SER A 62 3.84 -4.84 23.82
CA SER A 62 3.87 -5.82 22.74
C SER A 62 2.68 -5.66 21.82
N PHE A 63 2.94 -5.37 20.54
CA PHE A 63 1.90 -5.31 19.52
C PHE A 63 1.06 -6.58 19.50
N GLU A 64 1.71 -7.72 19.51
CA GLU A 64 1.06 -9.03 19.42
C GLU A 64 0.14 -9.29 20.61
N ASN A 65 0.57 -8.90 21.81
CA ASN A 65 -0.25 -9.03 23.01
C ASN A 65 -1.46 -8.11 22.97
N TYR A 66 -1.31 -6.88 22.51
CA TYR A 66 -2.44 -5.97 22.33
C TYR A 66 -3.41 -6.47 21.27
N ALA A 67 -2.91 -7.07 20.20
CA ALA A 67 -3.77 -7.71 19.19
C ALA A 67 -4.60 -8.83 19.81
N ARG A 68 -3.99 -9.68 20.61
CA ARG A 68 -4.70 -10.78 21.30
C ARG A 68 -5.77 -10.28 22.25
N MET A 69 -5.48 -9.20 22.98
CA MET A 69 -6.39 -8.67 23.99
C MET A 69 -7.53 -7.84 23.41
N TYR A 70 -7.27 -7.05 22.37
CA TYR A 70 -8.21 -6.01 21.96
C TYR A 70 -8.68 -6.08 20.52
N SER A 71 -7.98 -6.81 19.64
CA SER A 71 -8.39 -6.81 18.23
C SER A 71 -9.74 -7.47 18.04
N LEU A 72 -10.60 -6.82 17.27
CA LEU A 72 -11.91 -7.35 16.88
C LEU A 72 -11.79 -8.36 15.73
N CYS A 73 -10.65 -8.38 15.04
CA CYS A 73 -10.42 -9.34 13.97
C CYS A 73 -9.98 -10.69 14.53
N PRO A 74 -10.44 -11.82 13.93
CA PRO A 74 -9.99 -13.16 14.34
C PRO A 74 -8.47 -13.34 14.30
N SER A 75 -7.75 -12.62 13.43
CA SER A 75 -6.30 -12.64 13.38
C SER A 75 -5.64 -12.24 14.71
N GLY A 76 -6.37 -11.57 15.60
CA GLY A 76 -5.88 -11.20 16.92
C GLY A 76 -5.36 -12.38 17.71
N ARG A 77 -5.93 -13.58 17.53
CA ARG A 77 -5.48 -14.80 18.18
C ARG A 77 -4.04 -15.18 17.84
N ASN A 78 -3.59 -14.79 16.66
CA ASN A 78 -2.23 -14.99 16.17
C ASN A 78 -1.39 -13.71 16.25
N GLY A 79 -1.65 -12.85 17.22
CA GLY A 79 -0.94 -11.60 17.37
C GLY A 79 -1.25 -10.57 16.28
N GLY A 80 -2.36 -10.77 15.54
CA GLY A 80 -2.78 -9.90 14.46
C GLY A 80 -2.22 -10.27 13.09
N ALA A 81 -1.49 -11.37 12.96
CA ALA A 81 -0.81 -11.76 11.73
C ALA A 81 -1.78 -12.02 10.59
N LEU A 82 -1.55 -11.35 9.45
CA LEU A 82 -2.35 -11.49 8.24
C LEU A 82 -1.62 -12.29 7.15
N GLY A 83 -0.33 -12.55 7.32
CA GLY A 83 0.50 -13.13 6.27
C GLY A 83 0.83 -12.13 5.17
N TYR A 84 1.28 -12.65 4.03
CA TYR A 84 1.64 -11.84 2.87
C TYR A 84 0.40 -11.50 2.03
N PHE A 85 0.38 -10.29 1.53
CA PHE A 85 -0.62 -9.85 0.56
C PHE A 85 0.01 -8.91 -0.47
N GLY A 86 -0.52 -8.97 -1.67
CA GLY A 86 -0.14 -8.08 -2.76
C GLY A 86 -1.16 -6.97 -2.96
N HIS A 87 -0.93 -6.19 -4.00
CA HIS A 87 -1.86 -5.13 -4.38
C HIS A 87 -3.23 -5.71 -4.74
N GLY A 88 -4.29 -5.02 -4.34
CA GLY A 88 -5.67 -5.39 -4.64
C GLY A 88 -6.30 -6.41 -3.68
N GLN A 89 -5.57 -6.90 -2.69
CA GLN A 89 -6.07 -7.92 -1.76
C GLN A 89 -6.65 -7.35 -0.47
N MET A 90 -6.27 -6.15 -0.10
CA MET A 90 -6.76 -5.46 1.08
C MET A 90 -7.55 -4.22 0.69
N VAL A 91 -8.36 -3.69 1.60
CA VAL A 91 -9.05 -2.42 1.35
C VAL A 91 -8.02 -1.32 1.07
N PRO A 92 -8.36 -0.35 0.18
CA PRO A 92 -7.37 0.62 -0.30
C PRO A 92 -6.63 1.39 0.78
N GLU A 93 -7.31 1.82 1.82
CA GLU A 93 -6.69 2.60 2.91
C GLU A 93 -5.65 1.78 3.67
N PHE A 94 -5.95 0.52 3.91
CA PHE A 94 -5.03 -0.40 4.57
C PHE A 94 -3.82 -0.70 3.68
N GLU A 95 -4.07 -1.04 2.42
CA GLU A 95 -3.01 -1.35 1.46
C GLU A 95 -2.07 -0.17 1.29
N LYS A 96 -2.62 1.01 1.03
CA LYS A 96 -1.82 2.22 0.84
C LYS A 96 -0.86 2.46 2.01
N LYS A 97 -1.36 2.32 3.23
CA LYS A 97 -0.52 2.50 4.40
C LYS A 97 0.53 1.42 4.53
N ALA A 98 0.14 0.16 4.45
CA ALA A 98 1.05 -0.97 4.62
C ALA A 98 2.19 -0.93 3.60
N PHE A 99 1.92 -0.61 2.34
CA PHE A 99 2.94 -0.54 1.30
C PHE A 99 3.86 0.68 1.41
N SER A 100 3.50 1.67 2.23
CA SER A 100 4.34 2.84 2.47
C SER A 100 5.27 2.69 3.68
N MET A 101 5.13 1.61 4.43
CA MET A 101 5.82 1.42 5.70
C MET A 101 7.08 0.58 5.55
N LYS A 102 7.96 0.73 6.52
CA LYS A 102 9.16 -0.09 6.65
C LYS A 102 8.90 -1.29 7.56
N VAL A 103 9.68 -2.36 7.36
CA VAL A 103 9.63 -3.52 8.24
C VAL A 103 9.89 -3.11 9.70
N GLY A 104 9.04 -3.55 10.59
CA GLY A 104 9.12 -3.24 12.02
C GLY A 104 8.38 -2.00 12.47
N GLU A 105 7.96 -1.16 11.53
CA GLU A 105 7.22 0.06 11.82
C GLU A 105 5.76 -0.25 12.20
N VAL A 106 5.23 0.51 13.14
CA VAL A 106 3.80 0.48 13.53
C VAL A 106 3.15 1.78 13.10
N SER A 107 2.02 1.68 12.41
CA SER A 107 1.32 2.85 11.87
C SER A 107 0.58 3.65 12.93
N GLU A 108 0.26 4.90 12.58
CA GLU A 108 -0.83 5.62 13.24
C GLU A 108 -2.16 4.91 12.93
N PRO A 109 -3.24 5.26 13.67
CA PRO A 109 -4.56 4.71 13.36
C PRO A 109 -4.98 4.97 11.92
N VAL A 110 -5.43 3.91 11.24
CA VAL A 110 -5.91 3.96 9.86
C VAL A 110 -7.39 3.62 9.84
N HIS A 111 -8.21 4.49 9.29
CA HIS A 111 -9.65 4.29 9.23
C HIS A 111 -10.04 3.54 7.97
N THR A 112 -10.81 2.47 8.13
CA THR A 112 -11.43 1.72 7.03
C THR A 112 -12.90 1.50 7.32
N GLN A 113 -13.63 0.88 6.40
CA GLN A 113 -15.03 0.50 6.63
C GLN A 113 -15.22 -0.45 7.82
N PHE A 114 -14.18 -1.14 8.25
CA PHE A 114 -14.25 -2.08 9.37
C PHE A 114 -14.02 -1.43 10.73
N GLY A 115 -13.42 -0.27 10.76
CA GLY A 115 -13.06 0.45 11.98
C GLY A 115 -11.68 1.07 11.89
N TRP A 116 -10.94 1.04 12.98
CA TRP A 116 -9.62 1.64 13.08
C TRP A 116 -8.55 0.58 13.23
N HIS A 117 -7.53 0.65 12.41
CA HIS A 117 -6.43 -0.32 12.38
C HIS A 117 -5.13 0.30 12.85
N LEU A 118 -4.37 -0.46 13.62
CA LEU A 118 -2.94 -0.27 13.75
C LEU A 118 -2.26 -1.35 12.94
N ILE A 119 -1.30 -0.99 12.10
CA ILE A 119 -0.65 -1.89 11.15
C ILE A 119 0.84 -1.98 11.51
N LYS A 120 1.37 -3.19 11.56
CA LYS A 120 2.80 -3.45 11.73
C LYS A 120 3.27 -4.28 10.55
N VAL A 121 4.17 -3.74 9.75
CA VAL A 121 4.78 -4.50 8.65
C VAL A 121 5.87 -5.39 9.22
N THR A 122 5.81 -6.68 8.92
CA THR A 122 6.74 -7.67 9.46
C THR A 122 7.74 -8.17 8.42
N ASP A 123 7.41 -8.10 7.14
CA ASP A 123 8.31 -8.47 6.06
C ASP A 123 7.85 -7.86 4.73
N ILE A 124 8.77 -7.70 3.80
CA ILE A 124 8.50 -7.23 2.43
C ILE A 124 9.30 -8.13 1.48
N ARG A 125 8.64 -8.64 0.44
CA ARG A 125 9.31 -9.47 -0.57
C ARG A 125 8.83 -9.10 -1.97
N ASN A 126 9.71 -9.28 -2.95
CA ASN A 126 9.41 -9.11 -4.37
C ASN A 126 9.31 -10.45 -5.06
#